data_2a7585b4db427f5dac2344e394c2cdd3
#
_entry.id   2a7585b4db427f5dac2344e394c2cdd3
#
_cell.length_a   1.000
_cell.length_b   1.000
_cell.length_c   1.000
_cell.angle_alpha   90.00
_cell.angle_beta   90.00
_cell.angle_gamma   90.00
#
_symmetry.space_group_name_H-M   'P 1'
#
loop_
_entity.id
_entity.type
_entity.pdbx_description
1 polymer ?
#
loop_
_entity_poly.entity_id
_entity_poly.type
_entity_poly.pdbx_seq_one_letter_code
_entity_poly.pdbx_strand_id
1 'polypeptide(L)'
;MGRMDGKVAWVTGAGMGLGRAASELLAREGAKLFCTDISPAHGAETVQFIREAGGEAEFVLHDVTKPEDWNGASAALSQRYGRLDVLVNNAGIAFIGNIEICDMQEWRQTMAVNSDGVFLGCKHGVRLMKDSGGGSIINLSSIDGIIGEADLAAYCASKGAVRTLTKAVAVHCAEQKYRIRCNSIHPGYIWTPQTENYLRNLGRLEEEKAKALARHPIGFLGEPADIAYMVLYLASEESKFVTGSEMVVDGGYLMV
;
A
#
# COMPACT_ATOMS: atom_id res chain seq x y z
N MET A 1 2.66 -10.45 23.70
CA MET A 1 3.56 -10.58 22.54
C MET A 1 2.74 -10.25 21.32
N GLY A 2 3.12 -9.21 20.58
CA GLY A 2 2.40 -8.78 19.38
C GLY A 2 2.67 -9.71 18.21
N ARG A 3 1.79 -9.71 17.21
CA ARG A 3 1.93 -10.54 15.99
C ARG A 3 3.16 -10.19 15.14
N MET A 4 3.76 -9.03 15.38
CA MET A 4 4.89 -8.48 14.63
C MET A 4 6.14 -8.27 15.47
N ASP A 5 6.20 -8.84 16.68
CA ASP A 5 7.34 -8.66 17.58
C ASP A 5 8.69 -8.99 16.92
N GLY A 6 9.61 -8.01 16.95
CA GLY A 6 10.96 -8.12 16.39
C GLY A 6 11.06 -8.07 14.86
N LYS A 7 9.95 -7.92 14.14
CA LYS A 7 9.92 -7.76 12.68
C LYS A 7 10.21 -6.31 12.28
N VAL A 8 10.85 -6.13 11.12
CA VAL A 8 11.08 -4.83 10.49
C VAL A 8 10.12 -4.68 9.32
N ALA A 9 9.31 -3.62 9.34
CA ALA A 9 8.34 -3.33 8.28
C ALA A 9 8.65 -2.00 7.60
N TRP A 10 8.72 -2.01 6.27
CA TRP A 10 8.84 -0.82 5.43
C TRP A 10 7.49 -0.51 4.78
N VAL A 11 6.98 0.71 4.99
CA VAL A 11 5.72 1.18 4.39
C VAL A 11 6.01 2.41 3.54
N THR A 12 5.64 2.36 2.25
CA THR A 12 5.71 3.52 1.34
C THR A 12 4.41 4.32 1.36
N GLY A 13 4.48 5.65 1.20
CA GLY A 13 3.30 6.50 1.35
C GLY A 13 2.75 6.44 2.77
N ALA A 14 3.64 6.35 3.77
CA ALA A 14 3.28 6.15 5.16
C ALA A 14 2.75 7.41 5.85
N GLY A 15 2.78 8.57 5.19
CA GLY A 15 2.47 9.86 5.80
C GLY A 15 1.00 10.08 6.10
N MET A 16 0.07 9.40 5.44
CA MET A 16 -1.38 9.58 5.64
C MET A 16 -2.19 8.35 5.24
N GLY A 17 -3.49 8.42 5.49
CA GLY A 17 -4.50 7.46 5.01
C GLY A 17 -4.15 6.00 5.35
N LEU A 18 -4.18 5.13 4.35
CA LEU A 18 -3.96 3.69 4.51
C LEU A 18 -2.55 3.37 5.00
N GLY A 19 -1.54 4.09 4.47
CA GLY A 19 -0.14 3.89 4.84
C GLY A 19 0.14 4.23 6.30
N ARG A 20 -0.42 5.35 6.80
CA ARG A 20 -0.35 5.72 8.21
C ARG A 20 -1.04 4.68 9.09
N ALA A 21 -2.28 4.33 8.77
CA ALA A 21 -3.04 3.34 9.56
C ALA A 21 -2.34 1.98 9.62
N ALA A 22 -1.77 1.52 8.50
CA ALA A 22 -0.98 0.29 8.46
C ALA A 22 0.29 0.41 9.34
N SER A 23 1.03 1.52 9.24
CA SER A 23 2.24 1.76 10.03
C SER A 23 1.96 1.78 11.53
N GLU A 24 0.92 2.49 11.95
CA GLU A 24 0.53 2.56 13.37
C GLU A 24 0.07 1.19 13.91
N LEU A 25 -0.70 0.42 13.11
CA LEU A 25 -1.16 -0.90 13.54
C LEU A 25 0.01 -1.90 13.63
N LEU A 26 0.90 -1.93 12.63
CA LEU A 26 2.07 -2.80 12.66
C LEU A 26 2.99 -2.47 13.84
N ALA A 27 3.17 -1.18 14.17
CA ALA A 27 3.96 -0.75 15.33
C ALA A 27 3.31 -1.20 16.65
N ARG A 28 1.99 -1.05 16.80
CA ARG A 28 1.25 -1.55 17.99
C ARG A 28 1.39 -3.06 18.18
N GLU A 29 1.56 -3.79 17.11
CA GLU A 29 1.79 -5.24 17.12
C GLU A 29 3.27 -5.64 17.29
N GLY A 30 4.17 -4.66 17.53
CA GLY A 30 5.57 -4.90 17.89
C GLY A 30 6.56 -4.79 16.73
N ALA A 31 6.15 -4.36 15.54
CA ALA A 31 7.08 -4.11 14.43
C ALA A 31 7.90 -2.84 14.65
N LYS A 32 9.15 -2.86 14.14
CA LYS A 32 9.95 -1.66 13.92
C LYS A 32 9.63 -1.10 12.55
N LEU A 33 9.24 0.17 12.50
CA LEU A 33 8.74 0.80 11.27
C LEU A 33 9.82 1.61 10.55
N PHE A 34 9.97 1.34 9.27
CA PHE A 34 10.68 2.20 8.33
C PHE A 34 9.63 2.86 7.42
N CYS A 35 9.24 4.08 7.77
CA CYS A 35 8.22 4.85 7.09
C CYS A 35 8.85 5.70 6.00
N THR A 36 8.31 5.64 4.78
CA THR A 36 8.79 6.51 3.70
C THR A 36 7.62 7.23 3.03
N ASP A 37 7.83 8.49 2.66
CA ASP A 37 6.83 9.33 1.99
C ASP A 37 7.53 10.44 1.21
N ILE A 38 6.82 11.03 0.24
CA ILE A 38 7.28 12.22 -0.50
C ILE A 38 7.09 13.52 0.32
N SER A 39 6.23 13.49 1.35
CA SER A 39 5.94 14.60 2.24
C SER A 39 6.72 14.47 3.56
N PRO A 40 7.75 15.32 3.79
CA PRO A 40 8.50 15.28 5.04
C PRO A 40 7.63 15.53 6.28
N ALA A 41 6.67 16.46 6.17
CA ALA A 41 5.79 16.83 7.28
C ALA A 41 4.87 15.65 7.70
N HIS A 42 4.18 15.03 6.73
CA HIS A 42 3.28 13.92 7.03
C HIS A 42 4.01 12.66 7.51
N GLY A 43 5.20 12.39 6.93
CA GLY A 43 6.02 11.26 7.37
C GLY A 43 6.53 11.43 8.79
N ALA A 44 7.02 12.63 9.15
CA ALA A 44 7.46 12.95 10.49
C ALA A 44 6.31 12.86 11.52
N GLU A 45 5.11 13.33 11.16
CA GLU A 45 3.92 13.24 12.00
C GLU A 45 3.55 11.78 12.30
N THR A 46 3.55 10.89 11.29
CA THR A 46 3.27 9.46 11.48
C THR A 46 4.27 8.82 12.43
N VAL A 47 5.57 9.10 12.25
CA VAL A 47 6.63 8.59 13.16
C VAL A 47 6.46 9.12 14.57
N GLN A 48 6.06 10.37 14.72
CA GLN A 48 5.79 10.96 16.03
C GLN A 48 4.66 10.21 16.73
N PHE A 49 3.52 9.99 16.07
CA PHE A 49 2.39 9.22 16.65
C PHE A 49 2.79 7.81 17.09
N ILE A 50 3.59 7.12 16.25
CA ILE A 50 4.07 5.77 16.59
C ILE A 50 4.96 5.81 17.85
N ARG A 51 5.87 6.78 17.94
CA ARG A 51 6.80 6.91 19.08
C ARG A 51 6.08 7.32 20.37
N GLU A 52 5.10 8.22 20.29
CA GLU A 52 4.27 8.61 21.43
C GLU A 52 3.44 7.44 21.96
N ALA A 53 3.05 6.49 21.08
CA ALA A 53 2.40 5.24 21.47
C ALA A 53 3.38 4.16 21.98
N GLY A 54 4.69 4.47 22.09
CA GLY A 54 5.73 3.55 22.57
C GLY A 54 6.33 2.63 21.50
N GLY A 55 6.03 2.82 20.22
CA GLY A 55 6.60 2.07 19.12
C GLY A 55 7.96 2.59 18.64
N GLU A 56 8.66 1.79 17.83
CA GLU A 56 9.92 2.18 17.16
C GLU A 56 9.61 2.49 15.68
N ALA A 57 9.92 3.71 15.24
CA ALA A 57 9.75 4.14 13.87
C ALA A 57 10.80 5.13 13.42
N GLU A 58 11.14 5.10 12.12
CA GLU A 58 12.02 6.04 11.45
C GLU A 58 11.38 6.53 10.15
N PHE A 59 11.64 7.79 9.79
CA PHE A 59 11.16 8.39 8.55
C PHE A 59 12.33 8.68 7.60
N VAL A 60 12.14 8.35 6.31
CA VAL A 60 13.04 8.72 5.22
C VAL A 60 12.22 9.31 4.07
N LEU A 61 12.66 10.47 3.57
CA LEU A 61 12.09 11.10 2.38
C LEU A 61 12.32 10.18 1.16
N HIS A 62 11.27 9.90 0.41
CA HIS A 62 11.33 8.92 -0.67
C HIS A 62 10.27 9.18 -1.73
N ASP A 63 10.70 9.48 -2.93
CA ASP A 63 9.88 9.51 -4.13
C ASP A 63 9.96 8.12 -4.80
N VAL A 64 8.87 7.35 -4.75
CA VAL A 64 8.81 5.98 -5.28
C VAL A 64 9.04 5.89 -6.79
N THR A 65 8.97 7.02 -7.51
CA THR A 65 9.24 7.08 -8.96
C THR A 65 10.72 7.12 -9.30
N LYS A 66 11.59 7.35 -8.30
CA LYS A 66 13.03 7.55 -8.47
C LYS A 66 13.85 6.32 -8.04
N PRO A 67 14.52 5.63 -8.95
CA PRO A 67 15.37 4.48 -8.61
C PRO A 67 16.48 4.82 -7.58
N GLU A 68 17.02 6.04 -7.63
CA GLU A 68 18.04 6.52 -6.70
C GLU A 68 17.51 6.62 -5.26
N ASP A 69 16.26 7.06 -5.07
CA ASP A 69 15.64 7.15 -3.75
C ASP A 69 15.43 5.74 -3.16
N TRP A 70 15.03 4.75 -3.98
CA TRP A 70 14.98 3.36 -3.56
C TRP A 70 16.34 2.80 -3.12
N ASN A 71 17.43 3.15 -3.84
CA ASN A 71 18.79 2.75 -3.44
C ASN A 71 19.15 3.37 -2.09
N GLY A 72 18.89 4.67 -1.91
CA GLY A 72 19.17 5.40 -0.67
C GLY A 72 18.37 4.85 0.52
N ALA A 73 17.05 4.66 0.35
CA ALA A 73 16.18 4.11 1.39
C ALA A 73 16.57 2.67 1.76
N SER A 74 16.92 1.82 0.78
CA SER A 74 17.39 0.46 1.04
C SER A 74 18.70 0.42 1.83
N ALA A 75 19.64 1.32 1.52
CA ALA A 75 20.90 1.44 2.25
C ALA A 75 20.66 1.92 3.70
N ALA A 76 19.81 2.94 3.90
CA ALA A 76 19.44 3.45 5.23
C ALA A 76 18.76 2.36 6.07
N LEU A 77 17.79 1.60 5.50
CA LEU A 77 17.13 0.49 6.18
C LEU A 77 18.13 -0.59 6.59
N SER A 78 19.03 -0.99 5.67
CA SER A 78 20.05 -2.00 5.95
C SER A 78 21.02 -1.57 7.04
N GLN A 79 21.45 -0.30 7.03
CA GLN A 79 22.31 0.27 8.07
C GLN A 79 21.62 0.31 9.43
N ARG A 80 20.32 0.64 9.46
CA ARG A 80 19.57 0.81 10.70
C ARG A 80 19.13 -0.49 11.33
N TYR A 81 18.61 -1.43 10.52
CA TYR A 81 17.95 -2.64 11.02
C TYR A 81 18.62 -3.96 10.58
N GLY A 82 19.43 -3.95 9.53
CA GLY A 82 20.13 -5.13 9.01
C GLY A 82 19.24 -6.18 8.34
N ARG A 83 17.90 -5.98 8.33
CA ARG A 83 16.92 -6.92 7.77
C ARG A 83 15.64 -6.21 7.34
N LEU A 84 14.88 -6.85 6.47
CA LEU A 84 13.51 -6.47 6.13
C LEU A 84 12.63 -7.72 6.18
N ASP A 85 11.53 -7.67 6.93
CA ASP A 85 10.57 -8.77 7.05
C ASP A 85 9.27 -8.49 6.28
N VAL A 86 8.85 -7.22 6.21
CA VAL A 86 7.60 -6.80 5.55
C VAL A 86 7.84 -5.57 4.71
N LEU A 87 7.38 -5.59 3.45
CA LEU A 87 7.29 -4.41 2.60
C LEU A 87 5.83 -4.18 2.22
N VAL A 88 5.32 -2.97 2.50
CA VAL A 88 4.00 -2.52 2.05
C VAL A 88 4.18 -1.45 0.98
N ASN A 89 3.98 -1.82 -0.27
CA ASN A 89 3.92 -0.90 -1.40
C ASN A 89 2.55 -0.24 -1.43
N ASN A 90 2.41 0.86 -0.65
CA ASN A 90 1.15 1.57 -0.47
C ASN A 90 1.10 2.91 -1.23
N ALA A 91 2.23 3.57 -1.48
CA ALA A 91 2.24 4.84 -2.21
C ALA A 91 1.43 4.76 -3.51
N GLY A 92 0.57 5.73 -3.72
CA GLY A 92 -0.30 5.76 -4.89
C GLY A 92 -1.02 7.08 -5.05
N ILE A 93 -1.41 7.37 -6.29
CA ILE A 93 -2.19 8.55 -6.68
C ILE A 93 -3.34 8.14 -7.60
N ALA A 94 -4.36 8.99 -7.68
CA ALA A 94 -5.44 8.87 -8.64
C ALA A 94 -5.75 10.26 -9.24
N PHE A 95 -5.84 10.33 -10.56
CA PHE A 95 -6.42 11.47 -11.27
C PHE A 95 -7.78 11.04 -11.82
N ILE A 96 -8.77 11.92 -11.68
CA ILE A 96 -10.09 11.71 -12.27
C ILE A 96 -10.00 12.14 -13.74
N GLY A 97 -10.14 11.19 -14.64
CA GLY A 97 -10.13 11.41 -16.07
C GLY A 97 -10.57 10.16 -16.82
N ASN A 98 -11.65 10.29 -17.60
CA ASN A 98 -12.09 9.23 -18.50
C ASN A 98 -11.16 9.11 -19.72
N ILE A 99 -11.43 8.14 -20.59
CA ILE A 99 -10.55 7.84 -21.74
C ILE A 99 -10.42 8.98 -22.75
N GLU A 100 -11.36 9.90 -22.81
CA GLU A 100 -11.35 11.01 -23.75
C GLU A 100 -10.54 12.22 -23.24
N ILE A 101 -10.48 12.41 -21.91
CA ILE A 101 -9.88 13.61 -21.29
C ILE A 101 -8.58 13.34 -20.52
N CYS A 102 -8.29 12.09 -20.15
CA CYS A 102 -7.05 11.71 -19.48
C CYS A 102 -5.86 11.99 -20.41
N ASP A 103 -5.03 12.96 -20.04
CA ASP A 103 -3.88 13.31 -20.84
C ASP A 103 -2.67 12.39 -20.59
N MET A 104 -1.66 12.51 -21.48
CA MET A 104 -0.45 11.67 -21.38
C MET A 104 0.44 11.99 -20.17
N GLN A 105 0.32 13.19 -19.60
CA GLN A 105 1.07 13.56 -18.40
C GLN A 105 0.47 12.87 -17.17
N GLU A 106 -0.85 12.98 -17.00
CA GLU A 106 -1.59 12.28 -15.93
C GLU A 106 -1.41 10.76 -16.02
N TRP A 107 -1.53 10.20 -17.23
CA TRP A 107 -1.27 8.79 -17.49
C TRP A 107 0.13 8.38 -17.02
N ARG A 108 1.17 9.07 -17.49
CA ARG A 108 2.56 8.74 -17.16
C ARG A 108 2.85 8.89 -15.67
N GLN A 109 2.31 9.94 -15.04
CA GLN A 109 2.49 10.16 -13.60
C GLN A 109 1.81 9.07 -12.79
N THR A 110 0.58 8.67 -13.15
CA THR A 110 -0.13 7.56 -12.50
C THR A 110 0.64 6.27 -12.63
N MET A 111 1.11 5.93 -13.84
CA MET A 111 1.90 4.71 -14.06
C MET A 111 3.22 4.74 -13.30
N ALA A 112 3.94 5.86 -13.30
CA ALA A 112 5.21 6.00 -12.60
C ALA A 112 5.07 5.77 -11.08
N VAL A 113 4.04 6.33 -10.45
CA VAL A 113 3.82 6.15 -9.02
C VAL A 113 3.24 4.76 -8.72
N ASN A 114 2.12 4.41 -9.36
CA ASN A 114 1.32 3.24 -8.97
C ASN A 114 1.88 1.91 -9.49
N SER A 115 2.60 1.92 -10.62
CA SER A 115 3.10 0.70 -11.26
C SER A 115 4.63 0.58 -11.17
N ASP A 116 5.37 1.59 -11.66
CA ASP A 116 6.83 1.55 -11.64
C ASP A 116 7.36 1.60 -10.21
N GLY A 117 6.73 2.43 -9.33
CA GLY A 117 7.05 2.47 -7.91
C GLY A 117 6.87 1.12 -7.22
N VAL A 118 5.76 0.42 -7.49
CA VAL A 118 5.52 -0.93 -6.94
C VAL A 118 6.50 -1.96 -7.50
N PHE A 119 6.83 -1.87 -8.80
CA PHE A 119 7.87 -2.72 -9.41
C PHE A 119 9.22 -2.52 -8.73
N LEU A 120 9.65 -1.27 -8.53
CA LEU A 120 10.90 -0.95 -7.82
C LEU A 120 10.85 -1.47 -6.37
N GLY A 121 9.73 -1.27 -5.68
CA GLY A 121 9.52 -1.81 -4.34
C GLY A 121 9.66 -3.33 -4.28
N CYS A 122 9.00 -4.06 -5.16
CA CYS A 122 9.14 -5.51 -5.25
C CYS A 122 10.59 -5.94 -5.50
N LYS A 123 11.30 -5.25 -6.43
CA LYS A 123 12.70 -5.52 -6.76
C LYS A 123 13.63 -5.32 -5.54
N HIS A 124 13.46 -4.22 -4.80
CA HIS A 124 14.25 -3.94 -3.59
C HIS A 124 13.85 -4.84 -2.44
N GLY A 125 12.54 -5.08 -2.24
CA GLY A 125 12.04 -5.99 -1.20
C GLY A 125 12.60 -7.41 -1.35
N VAL A 126 12.54 -7.98 -2.57
CA VAL A 126 13.13 -9.32 -2.83
C VAL A 126 14.62 -9.34 -2.53
N ARG A 127 15.38 -8.30 -2.95
CA ARG A 127 16.83 -8.23 -2.70
C ARG A 127 17.19 -8.17 -1.21
N LEU A 128 16.39 -7.44 -0.41
CA LEU A 128 16.62 -7.31 1.03
C LEU A 128 16.18 -8.54 1.82
N MET A 129 15.15 -9.25 1.36
CA MET A 129 14.54 -10.37 2.09
C MET A 129 15.16 -11.73 1.75
N LYS A 130 15.64 -11.95 0.52
CA LYS A 130 16.05 -13.27 0.03
C LYS A 130 17.16 -13.93 0.87
N ASP A 131 18.06 -13.12 1.41
CA ASP A 131 19.22 -13.59 2.18
C ASP A 131 19.01 -13.46 3.71
N SER A 132 17.84 -12.94 4.15
CA SER A 132 17.49 -12.72 5.57
C SER A 132 16.41 -13.65 6.11
N GLY A 133 16.10 -14.74 5.39
CA GLY A 133 15.14 -15.76 5.84
C GLY A 133 13.75 -15.66 5.23
N GLY A 134 13.55 -14.77 4.28
CA GLY A 134 12.25 -14.53 3.61
C GLY A 134 11.50 -13.34 4.16
N GLY A 135 10.22 -13.23 3.82
CA GLY A 135 9.39 -12.10 4.25
C GLY A 135 8.03 -12.03 3.54
N SER A 136 7.35 -10.89 3.70
CA SER A 136 6.06 -10.62 3.07
C SER A 136 6.08 -9.30 2.31
N ILE A 137 5.78 -9.34 1.01
CA ILE A 137 5.55 -8.17 0.16
C ILE A 137 4.04 -8.02 -0.01
N ILE A 138 3.51 -6.84 0.29
CA ILE A 138 2.09 -6.50 0.25
C ILE A 138 1.92 -5.31 -0.67
N ASN A 139 1.22 -5.50 -1.78
CA ASN A 139 1.03 -4.48 -2.80
C ASN A 139 -0.41 -3.94 -2.73
N LEU A 140 -0.58 -2.63 -2.53
CA LEU A 140 -1.90 -2.00 -2.57
C LEU A 140 -2.34 -1.82 -4.02
N SER A 141 -3.24 -2.71 -4.47
CA SER A 141 -3.99 -2.56 -5.71
C SER A 141 -5.28 -1.76 -5.44
N SER A 142 -6.39 -2.16 -6.02
CA SER A 142 -7.75 -1.63 -5.88
C SER A 142 -8.74 -2.63 -6.46
N ILE A 143 -10.03 -2.51 -6.11
CA ILE A 143 -11.11 -3.11 -6.92
C ILE A 143 -11.03 -2.65 -8.37
N ASP A 144 -10.59 -1.42 -8.63
CA ASP A 144 -10.38 -0.86 -9.97
C ASP A 144 -9.22 -1.51 -10.75
N GLY A 145 -8.44 -2.37 -10.11
CA GLY A 145 -7.52 -3.29 -10.77
C GLY A 145 -8.19 -4.59 -11.25
N ILE A 146 -9.46 -4.80 -10.90
CA ILE A 146 -10.28 -5.98 -11.24
C ILE A 146 -11.39 -5.59 -12.21
N ILE A 147 -12.05 -4.46 -11.94
CA ILE A 147 -13.11 -3.88 -12.77
C ILE A 147 -12.65 -2.57 -13.41
N GLY A 148 -13.44 -2.06 -14.37
CA GLY A 148 -13.25 -0.73 -14.94
C GLY A 148 -14.12 0.30 -14.23
N GLU A 149 -13.55 1.50 -13.97
CA GLU A 149 -14.28 2.69 -13.56
C GLU A 149 -14.11 3.75 -14.64
N ALA A 150 -15.22 4.29 -15.15
CA ALA A 150 -15.24 5.13 -16.36
C ALA A 150 -14.34 6.37 -16.22
N ASP A 151 -14.32 6.99 -15.06
CA ASP A 151 -13.59 8.22 -14.80
C ASP A 151 -12.18 8.00 -14.22
N LEU A 152 -11.65 6.78 -14.26
CA LEU A 152 -10.35 6.40 -13.67
C LEU A 152 -9.47 5.59 -14.62
N ALA A 153 -9.43 5.94 -15.92
CA ALA A 153 -8.76 5.14 -16.95
C ALA A 153 -7.30 4.80 -16.62
N ALA A 154 -6.46 5.79 -16.28
CA ALA A 154 -5.06 5.58 -15.92
C ALA A 154 -4.92 4.79 -14.59
N TYR A 155 -5.77 5.09 -13.61
CA TYR A 155 -5.75 4.41 -12.32
C TYR A 155 -6.08 2.92 -12.45
N CYS A 156 -7.18 2.57 -13.14
CA CYS A 156 -7.55 1.18 -13.40
C CYS A 156 -6.42 0.40 -14.07
N ALA A 157 -5.82 0.97 -15.12
CA ALA A 157 -4.69 0.36 -15.81
C ALA A 157 -3.50 0.13 -14.86
N SER A 158 -3.15 1.11 -14.04
CA SER A 158 -2.05 1.02 -13.09
C SER A 158 -2.29 -0.04 -12.01
N LYS A 159 -3.51 -0.14 -11.48
CA LYS A 159 -3.89 -1.11 -10.45
C LYS A 159 -4.03 -2.54 -11.01
N GLY A 160 -4.44 -2.66 -12.27
CA GLY A 160 -4.38 -3.92 -13.03
C GLY A 160 -2.94 -4.42 -13.21
N ALA A 161 -1.99 -3.52 -13.49
CA ALA A 161 -0.56 -3.85 -13.55
C ALA A 161 -0.04 -4.39 -12.21
N VAL A 162 -0.36 -3.74 -11.09
CA VAL A 162 0.01 -4.21 -9.73
C VAL A 162 -0.54 -5.60 -9.44
N ARG A 163 -1.80 -5.85 -9.80
CA ARG A 163 -2.48 -7.15 -9.64
C ARG A 163 -1.68 -8.29 -10.29
N THR A 164 -1.28 -8.12 -11.55
CA THR A 164 -0.57 -9.17 -12.30
C THR A 164 0.91 -9.25 -11.90
N LEU A 165 1.57 -8.11 -11.66
CA LEU A 165 2.94 -8.06 -11.17
C LEU A 165 3.10 -8.83 -9.85
N THR A 166 2.15 -8.70 -8.92
CA THR A 166 2.14 -9.43 -7.64
C THR A 166 2.25 -10.93 -7.84
N LYS A 167 1.50 -11.49 -8.79
CA LYS A 167 1.54 -12.94 -9.11
C LYS A 167 2.90 -13.35 -9.69
N ALA A 168 3.44 -12.54 -10.61
CA ALA A 168 4.75 -12.81 -11.21
C ALA A 168 5.87 -12.83 -10.14
N VAL A 169 5.85 -11.87 -9.19
CA VAL A 169 6.79 -11.83 -8.08
C VAL A 169 6.62 -13.03 -7.15
N ALA A 170 5.38 -13.41 -6.83
CA ALA A 170 5.09 -14.58 -6.00
C ALA A 170 5.64 -15.87 -6.60
N VAL A 171 5.40 -16.11 -7.90
CA VAL A 171 5.89 -17.28 -8.63
C VAL A 171 7.42 -17.29 -8.65
N HIS A 172 8.06 -16.17 -9.02
CA HIS A 172 9.52 -16.06 -9.00
C HIS A 172 10.12 -16.41 -7.63
N CYS A 173 9.59 -15.82 -6.55
CA CYS A 173 10.10 -16.09 -5.21
C CYS A 173 9.91 -17.55 -4.78
N ALA A 174 8.82 -18.19 -5.20
CA ALA A 174 8.55 -19.61 -4.92
C ALA A 174 9.53 -20.52 -5.68
N GLU A 175 9.76 -20.30 -6.98
CA GLU A 175 10.71 -21.04 -7.80
C GLU A 175 12.14 -20.94 -7.26
N GLN A 176 12.53 -19.74 -6.81
CA GLN A 176 13.84 -19.49 -6.20
C GLN A 176 13.96 -19.97 -4.75
N LYS A 177 12.85 -20.42 -4.13
CA LYS A 177 12.79 -20.87 -2.72
C LYS A 177 13.22 -19.80 -1.70
N TYR A 178 12.97 -18.53 -1.99
CA TYR A 178 13.37 -17.40 -1.13
C TYR A 178 12.54 -17.28 0.16
N ARG A 179 11.44 -18.04 0.30
CA ARG A 179 10.47 -17.94 1.41
C ARG A 179 9.85 -16.54 1.51
N ILE A 180 9.75 -15.83 0.38
CA ILE A 180 9.09 -14.54 0.28
C ILE A 180 7.68 -14.77 -0.26
N ARG A 181 6.68 -14.27 0.44
CA ARG A 181 5.29 -14.22 -0.02
C ARG A 181 5.04 -12.86 -0.67
N CYS A 182 4.22 -12.82 -1.71
CA CYS A 182 3.83 -11.58 -2.36
C CYS A 182 2.33 -11.63 -2.65
N ASN A 183 1.56 -10.70 -2.08
CA ASN A 183 0.11 -10.65 -2.21
C ASN A 183 -0.37 -9.23 -2.52
N SER A 184 -1.54 -9.08 -3.15
CA SER A 184 -2.19 -7.79 -3.36
C SER A 184 -3.43 -7.63 -2.50
N ILE A 185 -3.65 -6.42 -1.99
CA ILE A 185 -4.91 -6.01 -1.37
C ILE A 185 -5.68 -5.17 -2.38
N HIS A 186 -6.98 -5.41 -2.47
CA HIS A 186 -7.90 -4.72 -3.36
C HIS A 186 -8.98 -4.02 -2.52
N PRO A 187 -8.68 -2.80 -2.01
CA PRO A 187 -9.67 -2.01 -1.29
C PRO A 187 -10.83 -1.62 -2.19
N GLY A 188 -12.04 -1.62 -1.62
CA GLY A 188 -13.17 -0.88 -2.15
C GLY A 188 -13.05 0.62 -1.84
N TYR A 189 -14.18 1.28 -1.68
CA TYR A 189 -14.20 2.70 -1.34
C TYR A 189 -13.88 2.90 0.15
N ILE A 190 -12.65 3.33 0.43
CA ILE A 190 -12.18 3.60 1.80
C ILE A 190 -12.29 5.09 2.07
N TRP A 191 -13.11 5.46 3.06
CA TRP A 191 -13.33 6.83 3.44
C TRP A 191 -12.15 7.37 4.23
N THR A 192 -11.47 8.37 3.68
CA THR A 192 -10.33 9.03 4.33
C THR A 192 -10.59 10.51 4.50
N PRO A 193 -9.97 11.19 5.47
CA PRO A 193 -10.04 12.63 5.59
C PRO A 193 -9.63 13.37 4.30
N GLN A 194 -8.69 12.80 3.54
CA GLN A 194 -8.26 13.36 2.25
C GLN A 194 -9.40 13.30 1.21
N THR A 195 -10.06 12.15 1.09
CA THR A 195 -11.22 11.97 0.21
C THR A 195 -12.34 12.93 0.59
N GLU A 196 -12.64 13.03 1.89
CA GLU A 196 -13.68 13.94 2.40
C GLU A 196 -13.36 15.40 2.09
N ASN A 197 -12.15 15.86 2.37
CA ASN A 197 -11.74 17.24 2.10
C ASN A 197 -11.77 17.55 0.59
N TYR A 198 -11.33 16.62 -0.24
CA TYR A 198 -11.38 16.78 -1.70
C TYR A 198 -12.83 16.95 -2.21
N LEU A 199 -13.73 16.05 -1.82
CA LEU A 199 -15.13 16.10 -2.22
C LEU A 199 -15.87 17.31 -1.65
N ARG A 200 -15.55 17.73 -0.43
CA ARG A 200 -16.06 18.94 0.21
C ARG A 200 -15.70 20.20 -0.59
N ASN A 201 -14.43 20.30 -1.02
CA ASN A 201 -13.96 21.43 -1.82
C ASN A 201 -14.62 21.51 -3.20
N LEU A 202 -15.04 20.36 -3.75
CA LEU A 202 -15.82 20.29 -4.99
C LEU A 202 -17.32 20.54 -4.80
N GLY A 203 -17.81 20.68 -3.57
CA GLY A 203 -19.24 20.79 -3.26
C GLY A 203 -20.06 19.52 -3.54
N ARG A 204 -19.39 18.36 -3.67
CA ARG A 204 -20.01 17.08 -4.08
C ARG A 204 -20.01 16.02 -2.97
N LEU A 205 -19.70 16.41 -1.73
CA LEU A 205 -19.47 15.47 -0.62
C LEU A 205 -20.64 14.52 -0.40
N GLU A 206 -21.85 15.07 -0.20
CA GLU A 206 -23.02 14.26 0.15
C GLU A 206 -23.48 13.37 -1.02
N GLU A 207 -23.41 13.90 -2.25
CA GLU A 207 -23.78 13.16 -3.45
C GLU A 207 -22.85 11.95 -3.68
N GLU A 208 -21.53 12.18 -3.66
CA GLU A 208 -20.54 11.13 -3.91
C GLU A 208 -20.50 10.10 -2.77
N LYS A 209 -20.70 10.57 -1.52
CA LYS A 209 -20.81 9.68 -0.38
C LYS A 209 -22.04 8.76 -0.49
N ALA A 210 -23.19 9.30 -0.90
CA ALA A 210 -24.40 8.51 -1.11
C ALA A 210 -24.24 7.51 -2.26
N LYS A 211 -23.61 7.90 -3.38
CA LYS A 211 -23.31 7.01 -4.49
C LYS A 211 -22.38 5.86 -4.07
N ALA A 212 -21.29 6.20 -3.37
CA ALA A 212 -20.36 5.21 -2.87
C ALA A 212 -21.06 4.22 -1.93
N LEU A 213 -21.84 4.73 -0.97
CA LEU A 213 -22.58 3.91 -0.02
C LEU A 213 -23.57 2.95 -0.70
N ALA A 214 -24.29 3.42 -1.72
CA ALA A 214 -25.25 2.61 -2.46
C ALA A 214 -24.63 1.41 -3.20
N ARG A 215 -23.32 1.47 -3.50
CA ARG A 215 -22.56 0.41 -4.17
C ARG A 215 -21.90 -0.58 -3.19
N HIS A 216 -22.06 -0.39 -1.86
CA HIS A 216 -21.50 -1.28 -0.84
C HIS A 216 -22.62 -2.05 -0.11
N PRO A 217 -22.85 -3.33 -0.47
CA PRO A 217 -23.92 -4.14 0.16
C PRO A 217 -23.85 -4.25 1.68
N ILE A 218 -22.64 -4.11 2.24
CA ILE A 218 -22.45 -4.15 3.70
C ILE A 218 -23.12 -2.98 4.43
N GLY A 219 -23.47 -1.88 3.72
CA GLY A 219 -24.22 -0.74 4.24
C GLY A 219 -23.40 0.39 4.87
N PHE A 220 -22.08 0.34 4.78
CA PHE A 220 -21.16 1.42 5.20
C PHE A 220 -19.90 1.46 4.35
N LEU A 221 -19.17 2.57 4.40
CA LEU A 221 -17.89 2.73 3.70
C LEU A 221 -16.74 2.22 4.58
N GLY A 222 -15.72 1.65 3.95
CA GLY A 222 -14.54 1.18 4.67
C GLY A 222 -13.74 2.33 5.30
N GLU A 223 -12.99 2.01 6.34
CA GLU A 223 -12.05 2.90 7.02
C GLU A 223 -10.61 2.44 6.79
N PRO A 224 -9.59 3.32 6.95
CA PRO A 224 -8.18 2.93 6.83
C PRO A 224 -7.79 1.74 7.72
N ALA A 225 -8.44 1.59 8.88
CA ALA A 225 -8.23 0.46 9.79
C ALA A 225 -8.60 -0.89 9.17
N ASP A 226 -9.64 -0.96 8.33
CA ASP A 226 -10.05 -2.21 7.68
C ASP A 226 -8.95 -2.75 6.77
N ILE A 227 -8.26 -1.85 6.07
CA ILE A 227 -7.12 -2.21 5.21
C ILE A 227 -5.88 -2.52 6.06
N ALA A 228 -5.65 -1.77 7.14
CA ALA A 228 -4.54 -2.03 8.05
C ALA A 228 -4.61 -3.42 8.69
N TYR A 229 -5.81 -3.92 9.04
CA TYR A 229 -5.99 -5.29 9.54
C TYR A 229 -5.64 -6.34 8.47
N MET A 230 -5.98 -6.11 7.21
CA MET A 230 -5.57 -7.01 6.12
C MET A 230 -4.06 -6.97 5.89
N VAL A 231 -3.44 -5.77 5.97
CA VAL A 231 -1.97 -5.63 5.93
C VAL A 231 -1.34 -6.44 7.07
N LEU A 232 -1.83 -6.31 8.30
CA LEU A 232 -1.32 -7.03 9.45
C LEU A 232 -1.46 -8.56 9.29
N TYR A 233 -2.60 -9.07 8.80
CA TYR A 233 -2.77 -10.48 8.49
C TYR A 233 -1.71 -10.96 7.50
N LEU A 234 -1.53 -10.26 6.37
CA LEU A 234 -0.54 -10.62 5.35
C LEU A 234 0.91 -10.45 5.81
N ALA A 235 1.17 -9.54 6.74
CA ALA A 235 2.49 -9.33 7.33
C ALA A 235 2.88 -10.43 8.32
N SER A 236 1.90 -11.02 9.01
CA SER A 236 2.09 -12.00 10.09
C SER A 236 2.31 -13.44 9.60
N GLU A 237 2.66 -14.32 10.51
CA GLU A 237 2.79 -15.77 10.26
C GLU A 237 1.42 -16.46 10.04
N GLU A 238 0.31 -15.79 10.36
CA GLU A 238 -1.05 -16.31 10.12
C GLU A 238 -1.30 -16.55 8.64
N SER A 239 -0.63 -15.79 7.76
CA SER A 239 -0.73 -15.90 6.30
C SER A 239 0.41 -16.68 5.65
N LYS A 240 1.12 -17.54 6.41
CA LYS A 240 2.29 -18.29 5.92
C LYS A 240 2.03 -19.18 4.69
N PHE A 241 0.77 -19.53 4.41
CA PHE A 241 0.36 -20.33 3.25
C PHE A 241 -0.36 -19.50 2.18
N VAL A 242 -0.24 -18.16 2.24
CA VAL A 242 -0.90 -17.21 1.31
C VAL A 242 0.15 -16.50 0.48
N THR A 243 0.21 -16.79 -0.83
CA THR A 243 1.07 -16.08 -1.79
C THR A 243 0.42 -16.04 -3.16
N GLY A 244 0.64 -14.97 -3.94
CA GLY A 244 0.01 -14.73 -5.24
C GLY A 244 -1.49 -14.42 -5.17
N SER A 245 -2.02 -14.19 -3.98
CA SER A 245 -3.44 -14.03 -3.72
C SER A 245 -3.89 -12.57 -3.86
N GLU A 246 -5.16 -12.42 -4.26
CA GLU A 246 -5.88 -11.15 -4.34
C GLU A 246 -6.80 -11.06 -3.12
N MET A 247 -6.50 -10.15 -2.19
CA MET A 247 -7.27 -9.97 -0.96
C MET A 247 -8.23 -8.80 -1.14
N VAL A 248 -9.48 -9.10 -1.46
CA VAL A 248 -10.53 -8.09 -1.64
C VAL A 248 -11.07 -7.65 -0.28
N VAL A 249 -11.13 -6.33 -0.05
CA VAL A 249 -11.67 -5.70 1.17
C VAL A 249 -12.54 -4.51 0.71
N ASP A 250 -13.78 -4.80 0.32
CA ASP A 250 -14.60 -3.88 -0.46
C ASP A 250 -16.07 -3.77 -0.01
N GLY A 251 -16.43 -4.35 1.13
CA GLY A 251 -17.82 -4.34 1.62
C GLY A 251 -18.83 -5.00 0.67
N GLY A 252 -18.35 -5.88 -0.21
CA GLY A 252 -19.18 -6.60 -1.18
C GLY A 252 -19.39 -5.86 -2.51
N TYR A 253 -18.67 -4.77 -2.76
CA TYR A 253 -18.80 -3.96 -3.96
C TYR A 253 -18.68 -4.75 -5.27
N LEU A 254 -17.77 -5.72 -5.35
CA LEU A 254 -17.57 -6.56 -6.52
C LEU A 254 -18.63 -7.65 -6.71
N MET A 255 -19.56 -7.81 -5.79
CA MET A 255 -20.56 -8.87 -5.82
C MET A 255 -21.87 -8.44 -6.47
N VAL A 256 -22.06 -7.15 -6.76
CA VAL A 256 -23.30 -6.54 -7.28
C VAL A 256 -23.07 -5.72 -8.53
#